data_4ecffabe3e44d077184513633cdcd781
#
_entry.id   4ecffabe3e44d077184513633cdcd781
#
_cell.length_a   1.000
_cell.length_b   1.000
_cell.length_c   1.000
_cell.angle_alpha   90.00
_cell.angle_beta   90.00
_cell.angle_gamma   90.00
#
_symmetry.space_group_name_H-M   'P 1'
#
loop_
_entity.id
_entity.type
_entity.pdbx_description
1 polymer ?
#
loop_
_entity_poly.entity_id
_entity_poly.type
_entity_poly.pdbx_seq_one_letter_code
_entity_poly.pdbx_strand_id
1 'polypeptide(L)'
;MKKIFFLFSVLLSVSAFASSLEYDRYFTNEQLRIDYYIYGNADSCTYALDKYVMEPVWGGTRNCLIDTLGYGDYFFEVMLHDSDVVIYSRGYCNLFGEWQTTPESEQLTRGFNESVIMPYPKEIVDVVFYLRDYNGNFVEKMRLIV
;
A
#
# COMPACT_ATOMS: atom_id res chain seq x y z
N MET A 1 -65.59 -13.82 17.94
CA MET A 1 -64.78 -12.63 17.65
C MET A 1 -63.31 -12.98 17.77
N LYS A 2 -62.60 -13.19 16.63
CA LYS A 2 -61.19 -13.55 16.62
C LYS A 2 -60.36 -12.25 16.55
N LYS A 3 -59.56 -11.95 17.56
CA LYS A 3 -58.63 -10.83 17.57
C LYS A 3 -57.37 -11.24 16.82
N ILE A 4 -57.13 -10.62 15.66
CA ILE A 4 -55.90 -10.76 14.91
C ILE A 4 -54.89 -9.80 15.51
N PHE A 5 -53.79 -10.36 16.11
CA PHE A 5 -52.62 -9.60 16.56
C PHE A 5 -51.71 -9.39 15.36
N PHE A 6 -51.61 -8.15 14.88
CA PHE A 6 -50.62 -7.75 13.88
C PHE A 6 -49.30 -7.49 14.58
N LEU A 7 -48.36 -8.42 14.44
CA LEU A 7 -46.99 -8.26 14.94
C LEU A 7 -46.21 -7.42 13.93
N PHE A 8 -46.00 -6.14 14.21
CA PHE A 8 -45.21 -5.24 13.41
C PHE A 8 -43.70 -5.50 13.75
N SER A 9 -43.04 -6.33 12.93
CA SER A 9 -41.61 -6.57 13.02
C SER A 9 -40.88 -5.38 12.39
N VAL A 10 -40.39 -4.47 13.22
CA VAL A 10 -39.45 -3.42 12.78
C VAL A 10 -38.09 -4.05 12.57
N LEU A 11 -37.74 -4.34 11.30
CA LEU A 11 -36.37 -4.66 10.93
C LEU A 11 -35.53 -3.38 11.08
N LEU A 12 -34.76 -3.28 12.17
CA LEU A 12 -33.65 -2.33 12.27
C LEU A 12 -32.54 -2.84 11.35
N SER A 13 -32.46 -2.31 10.15
CA SER A 13 -31.28 -2.46 9.30
C SER A 13 -30.17 -1.58 9.90
N VAL A 14 -29.30 -2.19 10.67
CA VAL A 14 -28.02 -1.59 11.06
C VAL A 14 -27.17 -1.53 9.79
N SER A 15 -27.20 -0.41 9.09
CA SER A 15 -26.24 -0.10 8.05
C SER A 15 -24.90 0.06 8.76
N ALA A 16 -24.03 -0.96 8.70
CA ALA A 16 -22.64 -0.81 9.03
C ALA A 16 -22.05 0.13 7.98
N PHE A 17 -21.97 1.42 8.30
CA PHE A 17 -21.12 2.34 7.56
C PHE A 17 -19.69 1.89 7.84
N ALA A 18 -19.12 1.05 6.96
CA ALA A 18 -17.69 0.98 6.83
C ALA A 18 -17.25 2.40 6.47
N SER A 19 -16.60 3.10 7.38
CA SER A 19 -16.05 4.43 7.09
C SER A 19 -14.94 4.20 6.05
N SER A 20 -15.27 4.36 4.78
CA SER A 20 -14.25 4.45 3.75
C SER A 20 -13.42 5.68 4.07
N LEU A 21 -12.09 5.52 4.07
CA LEU A 21 -11.19 6.67 4.13
C LEU A 21 -11.58 7.65 3.03
N GLU A 22 -11.91 8.87 3.40
CA GLU A 22 -12.27 9.90 2.44
C GLU A 22 -11.01 10.38 1.73
N TYR A 23 -10.89 10.09 0.44
CA TYR A 23 -9.76 10.50 -0.39
C TYR A 23 -9.42 11.98 -0.23
N ASP A 24 -10.42 12.84 -0.36
CA ASP A 24 -10.25 14.29 -0.36
C ASP A 24 -9.82 14.86 1.01
N ARG A 25 -9.87 14.06 2.07
CA ARG A 25 -9.34 14.45 3.38
C ARG A 25 -7.83 14.44 3.40
N TYR A 26 -7.19 13.44 2.78
CA TYR A 26 -5.76 13.17 2.93
C TYR A 26 -4.95 13.51 1.68
N PHE A 27 -5.59 13.54 0.50
CA PHE A 27 -4.89 13.59 -0.77
C PHE A 27 -5.37 14.74 -1.66
N THR A 28 -4.47 15.22 -2.50
CA THR A 28 -4.76 16.16 -3.59
C THR A 28 -5.14 15.38 -4.86
N ASN A 29 -5.27 16.09 -5.99
CA ASN A 29 -5.59 15.45 -7.28
C ASN A 29 -4.33 15.02 -8.05
N GLU A 30 -3.16 15.35 -7.53
CA GLU A 30 -1.87 14.99 -8.10
C GLU A 30 -1.45 13.57 -7.67
N GLN A 31 -0.42 13.06 -8.33
CA GLN A 31 0.22 11.79 -8.04
C GLN A 31 1.64 12.01 -7.56
N LEU A 32 2.06 11.27 -6.56
CA LEU A 32 3.46 11.13 -6.19
C LEU A 32 3.98 9.80 -6.72
N ARG A 33 5.06 9.86 -7.51
CA ARG A 33 5.88 8.71 -7.85
C ARG A 33 7.17 8.75 -7.03
N ILE A 34 7.50 7.64 -6.40
CA ILE A 34 8.74 7.44 -5.65
C ILE A 34 9.58 6.45 -6.44
N ASP A 35 10.67 6.94 -7.05
CA ASP A 35 11.65 6.11 -7.74
C ASP A 35 12.71 5.66 -6.73
N TYR A 36 13.04 4.38 -6.74
CA TYR A 36 14.02 3.80 -5.83
C TYR A 36 14.80 2.68 -6.50
N TYR A 37 15.96 2.36 -5.94
CA TYR A 37 16.72 1.18 -6.31
C TYR A 37 16.48 0.08 -5.29
N ILE A 38 16.35 -1.15 -5.80
CA ILE A 38 16.47 -2.35 -5.00
C ILE A 38 17.63 -3.17 -5.58
N TYR A 39 18.55 -3.59 -4.73
CA TYR A 39 19.74 -4.34 -5.16
C TYR A 39 20.08 -5.43 -4.16
N GLY A 40 20.67 -6.51 -4.64
CA GLY A 40 21.03 -7.66 -3.83
C GLY A 40 21.30 -8.90 -4.67
N ASN A 41 21.11 -10.05 -4.05
CA ASN A 41 21.27 -11.38 -4.64
C ASN A 41 20.11 -12.29 -4.21
N ALA A 42 20.23 -13.62 -4.37
CA ALA A 42 19.20 -14.58 -3.99
C ALA A 42 18.76 -14.46 -2.51
N ASP A 43 19.70 -14.15 -1.61
CA ASP A 43 19.48 -14.20 -0.15
C ASP A 43 19.28 -12.82 0.49
N SER A 44 19.51 -11.74 -0.25
CA SER A 44 19.53 -10.40 0.33
C SER A 44 18.99 -9.34 -0.61
N CYS A 45 18.39 -8.29 -0.05
CA CYS A 45 18.06 -7.08 -0.78
C CYS A 45 18.20 -5.84 0.10
N THR A 46 18.58 -4.74 -0.54
CA THR A 46 18.71 -3.42 0.05
C THR A 46 17.98 -2.40 -0.81
N TYR A 47 17.36 -1.43 -0.17
CA TYR A 47 16.60 -0.35 -0.82
C TYR A 47 17.39 0.96 -0.73
N ALA A 48 17.29 1.78 -1.77
CA ALA A 48 17.84 3.13 -1.78
C ALA A 48 16.92 4.06 -2.55
N LEU A 49 16.53 5.17 -1.93
CA LEU A 49 15.75 6.21 -2.61
C LEU A 49 16.56 6.79 -3.78
N ASP A 50 15.91 6.96 -4.94
CA ASP A 50 16.43 7.76 -6.06
C ASP A 50 15.85 9.18 -6.01
N LYS A 51 14.53 9.32 -6.23
CA LYS A 51 13.88 10.62 -6.26
C LYS A 51 12.38 10.55 -6.06
N TYR A 52 11.81 11.73 -5.79
CA TYR A 52 10.37 11.97 -5.80
C TYR A 52 9.99 12.72 -7.08
N VAL A 53 8.88 12.32 -7.70
CA VAL A 53 8.34 12.98 -8.89
C VAL A 53 6.86 13.26 -8.66
N MET A 54 6.49 14.54 -8.67
CA MET A 54 5.10 14.95 -8.68
C MET A 54 4.56 14.91 -10.12
N GLU A 55 3.46 14.23 -10.32
CA GLU A 55 2.79 14.10 -11.61
C GLU A 55 1.38 14.73 -11.55
N PRO A 56 0.86 15.28 -12.65
CA PRO A 56 -0.26 16.23 -12.57
C PRO A 56 -1.61 15.63 -12.20
N VAL A 57 -1.83 14.32 -12.37
CA VAL A 57 -3.14 13.71 -12.12
C VAL A 57 -3.00 12.33 -11.52
N TRP A 58 -3.73 12.08 -10.41
CA TRP A 58 -3.92 10.76 -9.85
C TRP A 58 -4.83 9.90 -10.74
N GLY A 59 -4.28 8.83 -11.30
CA GLY A 59 -5.00 7.89 -12.19
C GLY A 59 -5.59 6.67 -11.49
N GLY A 60 -5.37 6.50 -10.19
CA GLY A 60 -5.85 5.33 -9.43
C GLY A 60 -7.21 5.51 -8.78
N THR A 61 -7.62 4.50 -8.01
CA THR A 61 -8.90 4.54 -7.27
C THR A 61 -8.90 5.58 -6.15
N ARG A 62 -10.06 6.18 -5.90
CA ARG A 62 -10.29 7.08 -4.76
C ARG A 62 -11.10 6.42 -3.64
N ASN A 63 -11.64 5.23 -3.87
CA ASN A 63 -12.55 4.55 -2.95
C ASN A 63 -11.91 3.37 -2.22
N CYS A 64 -10.90 2.73 -2.82
CA CYS A 64 -10.19 1.60 -2.24
C CYS A 64 -8.74 2.01 -1.94
N LEU A 65 -8.54 2.82 -0.91
CA LEU A 65 -7.24 3.37 -0.55
C LEU A 65 -6.35 2.35 0.17
N ILE A 66 -6.96 1.48 0.95
CA ILE A 66 -6.26 0.44 1.71
C ILE A 66 -6.36 -0.89 0.97
N ASP A 67 -5.23 -1.54 0.79
CA ASP A 67 -5.16 -2.91 0.30
C ASP A 67 -5.49 -3.88 1.43
N THR A 68 -6.63 -4.55 1.30
CA THR A 68 -7.10 -5.54 2.28
C THR A 68 -6.76 -6.98 1.88
N LEU A 69 -6.20 -7.19 0.69
CA LEU A 69 -5.86 -8.51 0.17
C LEU A 69 -4.44 -8.92 0.53
N GLY A 70 -3.52 -7.95 0.57
CA GLY A 70 -2.12 -8.17 0.90
C GLY A 70 -1.43 -9.14 -0.05
N TYR A 71 -1.73 -9.10 -1.35
CA TYR A 71 -1.06 -9.92 -2.35
C TYR A 71 0.28 -9.34 -2.77
N GLY A 72 1.15 -10.23 -3.29
CA GLY A 72 2.52 -9.88 -3.70
C GLY A 72 3.54 -10.07 -2.60
N ASP A 73 4.81 -10.03 -2.98
CA ASP A 73 5.94 -10.17 -2.04
C ASP A 73 6.37 -8.82 -1.46
N TYR A 74 5.99 -7.75 -2.11
CA TYR A 74 6.29 -6.37 -1.73
C TYR A 74 5.01 -5.65 -1.34
N PHE A 75 5.15 -4.75 -0.37
CA PHE A 75 4.04 -3.95 0.12
C PHE A 75 4.52 -2.57 0.51
N PHE A 76 3.71 -1.55 0.36
CA PHE A 76 3.98 -0.27 0.98
C PHE A 76 2.74 0.33 1.61
N GLU A 77 2.97 1.08 2.67
CA GLU A 77 1.97 1.84 3.40
C GLU A 77 2.34 3.32 3.42
N VAL A 78 1.33 4.16 3.40
CA VAL A 78 1.42 5.59 3.63
C VAL A 78 0.70 5.89 4.93
N MET A 79 1.43 6.38 5.92
CA MET A 79 0.93 6.65 7.27
C MET A 79 1.02 8.14 7.55
N LEU A 80 0.08 8.70 8.28
CA LEU A 80 0.24 10.06 8.80
C LEU A 80 1.49 10.09 9.69
N HIS A 81 2.34 11.10 9.50
CA HIS A 81 3.58 11.24 10.27
C HIS A 81 3.30 11.28 11.78
N ASP A 82 4.18 10.65 12.57
CA ASP A 82 4.02 10.49 14.03
C ASP A 82 2.69 9.82 14.46
N SER A 83 2.12 8.97 13.60
CA SER A 83 0.85 8.29 13.85
C SER A 83 0.85 6.87 13.29
N ASP A 84 0.01 5.99 13.84
CA ASP A 84 -0.21 4.64 13.32
C ASP A 84 -1.38 4.58 12.29
N VAL A 85 -1.85 5.75 11.83
CA VAL A 85 -2.99 5.83 10.90
C VAL A 85 -2.52 5.63 9.47
N VAL A 86 -2.79 4.46 8.90
CA VAL A 86 -2.56 4.15 7.49
C VAL A 86 -3.65 4.79 6.64
N ILE A 87 -3.25 5.61 5.65
CA ILE A 87 -4.16 6.32 4.75
C ILE A 87 -4.12 5.78 3.31
N TYR A 88 -3.10 5.02 2.95
CA TYR A 88 -2.98 4.34 1.67
C TYR A 88 -2.08 3.12 1.79
N SER A 89 -2.38 2.05 1.05
CA SER A 89 -1.49 0.88 0.99
C SER A 89 -1.69 0.09 -0.30
N ARG A 90 -0.62 -0.58 -0.78
CA ARG A 90 -0.66 -1.49 -1.94
C ARG A 90 0.36 -2.61 -1.79
N GLY A 91 -0.10 -3.82 -2.16
CA GLY A 91 0.77 -4.96 -2.46
C GLY A 91 1.18 -4.96 -3.93
N TYR A 92 2.39 -5.42 -4.24
CA TYR A 92 2.91 -5.50 -5.60
C TYR A 92 4.01 -6.56 -5.73
N CYS A 93 4.35 -6.89 -6.98
CA CYS A 93 5.54 -7.64 -7.35
C CYS A 93 6.43 -6.76 -8.22
N ASN A 94 7.72 -7.07 -8.30
CA ASN A 94 8.69 -6.31 -9.10
C ASN A 94 9.68 -7.23 -9.81
N LEU A 95 10.48 -6.66 -10.72
CA LEU A 95 11.45 -7.42 -11.51
C LEU A 95 12.59 -7.99 -10.66
N PHE A 96 12.99 -7.29 -9.60
CA PHE A 96 14.03 -7.81 -8.70
C PHE A 96 13.58 -9.12 -8.04
N GLY A 97 12.34 -9.18 -7.53
CA GLY A 97 11.78 -10.40 -6.94
C GLY A 97 11.71 -11.57 -7.94
N GLU A 98 11.29 -11.30 -9.17
CA GLU A 98 11.29 -12.31 -10.22
C GLU A 98 12.72 -12.78 -10.54
N TRP A 99 13.67 -11.87 -10.68
CA TRP A 99 15.07 -12.19 -10.92
C TRP A 99 15.69 -13.01 -9.77
N GLN A 100 15.32 -12.73 -8.50
CA GLN A 100 15.80 -13.49 -7.34
C GLN A 100 15.49 -14.99 -7.44
N THR A 101 14.47 -15.39 -8.20
CA THR A 101 14.12 -16.82 -8.41
C THR A 101 14.98 -17.52 -9.47
N THR A 102 15.88 -16.79 -10.14
CA THR A 102 16.71 -17.33 -11.19
C THR A 102 18.05 -17.84 -10.66
N PRO A 103 18.71 -18.83 -11.32
CA PRO A 103 20.06 -19.27 -10.93
C PRO A 103 21.14 -18.18 -11.01
N GLU A 104 20.90 -17.11 -11.78
CA GLU A 104 21.83 -15.98 -11.88
C GLU A 104 21.97 -15.25 -10.54
N SER A 105 20.89 -15.12 -9.78
CA SER A 105 20.86 -14.43 -8.51
C SER A 105 21.73 -15.08 -7.41
N GLU A 106 22.00 -16.36 -7.52
CA GLU A 106 22.91 -17.09 -6.63
C GLU A 106 24.37 -16.71 -6.86
N GLN A 107 24.70 -16.19 -8.05
CA GLN A 107 26.07 -15.94 -8.50
C GLN A 107 26.40 -14.45 -8.57
N LEU A 108 25.41 -13.59 -8.74
CA LEU A 108 25.60 -12.17 -8.98
C LEU A 108 24.79 -11.32 -8.00
N THR A 109 25.29 -10.10 -7.78
CA THR A 109 24.52 -9.01 -7.17
C THR A 109 24.07 -8.07 -8.29
N ARG A 110 22.77 -7.75 -8.36
CA ARG A 110 22.22 -6.81 -9.35
C ARG A 110 21.37 -5.76 -8.67
N GLY A 111 21.25 -4.61 -9.35
CA GLY A 111 20.36 -3.52 -8.97
C GLY A 111 19.30 -3.30 -10.04
N PHE A 112 18.09 -2.99 -9.60
CA PHE A 112 16.95 -2.67 -10.44
C PHE A 112 16.42 -1.30 -10.01
N ASN A 113 16.05 -0.48 -10.97
CA ASN A 113 15.31 0.75 -10.74
C ASN A 113 13.83 0.42 -10.74
N GLU A 114 13.16 0.74 -9.65
CA GLU A 114 11.74 0.45 -9.42
C GLU A 114 11.00 1.74 -9.07
N SER A 115 9.69 1.72 -9.15
CA SER A 115 8.87 2.85 -8.71
C SER A 115 7.56 2.40 -8.11
N VAL A 116 7.08 3.15 -7.13
CA VAL A 116 5.70 3.08 -6.64
C VAL A 116 5.01 4.40 -6.88
N ILE A 117 3.69 4.33 -7.07
CA ILE A 117 2.85 5.52 -7.24
C ILE A 117 1.77 5.54 -6.17
N MET A 118 1.48 6.73 -5.68
CA MET A 118 0.45 6.99 -4.68
C MET A 118 -0.21 8.36 -4.93
N PRO A 119 -1.42 8.59 -4.40
CA PRO A 119 -1.98 9.95 -4.43
C PRO A 119 -1.07 10.90 -3.66
N TYR A 120 -0.96 12.16 -4.10
CA TYR A 120 -0.11 13.14 -3.43
C TYR A 120 -0.70 13.55 -2.08
N PRO A 121 0.02 13.37 -0.95
CA PRO A 121 -0.50 13.66 0.39
C PRO A 121 -0.58 15.18 0.63
N LYS A 122 -1.55 15.60 1.44
CA LYS A 122 -1.72 17.01 1.88
C LYS A 122 -0.90 17.36 3.10
N GLU A 123 -0.48 16.37 3.86
CA GLU A 123 0.27 16.51 5.10
C GLU A 123 1.52 15.63 5.03
N ILE A 124 2.46 15.85 5.93
CA ILE A 124 3.66 15.02 6.05
C ILE A 124 3.24 13.57 6.36
N VAL A 125 3.81 12.64 5.62
CA VAL A 125 3.53 11.21 5.77
C VAL A 125 4.82 10.39 5.86
N ASP A 126 4.71 9.23 6.49
CA ASP A 126 5.70 8.17 6.39
C ASP A 126 5.29 7.20 5.28
N VAL A 127 6.16 6.97 4.31
CA VAL A 127 6.00 5.91 3.32
C VAL A 127 6.91 4.76 3.71
N VAL A 128 6.29 3.64 4.07
CA VAL A 128 6.99 2.47 4.60
C VAL A 128 6.93 1.33 3.61
N PHE A 129 8.10 0.80 3.24
CA PHE A 129 8.24 -0.31 2.32
C PHE A 129 8.51 -1.59 3.08
N TYR A 130 7.83 -2.66 2.69
CA TYR A 130 7.93 -3.98 3.30
C TYR A 130 8.28 -5.03 2.25
N LEU A 131 8.93 -6.07 2.70
CA LEU A 131 9.14 -7.32 1.98
C LEU A 131 8.53 -8.47 2.78
N ARG A 132 7.87 -9.38 2.12
CA ARG A 132 7.34 -10.59 2.72
C ARG A 132 8.48 -11.55 3.07
N ASP A 133 8.51 -12.00 4.32
CA ASP A 133 9.44 -13.01 4.77
C ASP A 133 8.97 -14.44 4.40
N TYR A 134 9.81 -15.43 4.69
CA TYR A 134 9.50 -16.85 4.45
C TYR A 134 8.25 -17.35 5.20
N ASN A 135 7.89 -16.72 6.33
CA ASN A 135 6.71 -17.06 7.13
C ASN A 135 5.44 -16.35 6.63
N GLY A 136 5.56 -15.53 5.60
CA GLY A 136 4.45 -14.75 5.04
C GLY A 136 4.21 -13.40 5.72
N ASN A 137 5.08 -12.96 6.65
CA ASN A 137 4.94 -11.68 7.32
C ASN A 137 5.62 -10.57 6.54
N PHE A 138 5.05 -9.37 6.58
CA PHE A 138 5.69 -8.18 6.04
C PHE A 138 6.70 -7.58 7.01
N VAL A 139 7.96 -7.45 6.56
CA VAL A 139 9.09 -6.92 7.32
C VAL A 139 9.51 -5.59 6.72
N GLU A 140 9.55 -4.52 7.53
CA GLU A 140 9.98 -3.18 7.09
C GLU A 140 11.41 -3.22 6.53
N LYS A 141 11.60 -2.58 5.36
CA LYS A 141 12.87 -2.49 4.65
C LYS A 141 13.35 -1.06 4.45
N MET A 142 12.43 -0.13 4.26
CA MET A 142 12.76 1.28 4.08
C MET A 142 11.60 2.14 4.58
N ARG A 143 11.91 3.27 5.19
CA ARG A 143 10.94 4.29 5.60
C ARG A 143 11.40 5.64 5.08
N LEU A 144 10.49 6.39 4.48
CA LEU A 144 10.72 7.71 3.92
C LEU A 144 9.73 8.69 4.53
N ILE A 145 10.20 9.87 4.89
CA ILE A 145 9.35 11.00 5.28
C ILE A 145 9.14 11.86 4.02
N VAL A 146 7.89 12.13 3.70
CA VAL A 146 7.47 12.85 2.48
C VAL A 146 6.60 14.04 2.84
#